data_af50c57de7e70feb605ac2283fe99698
#
_entry.id   af50c57de7e70feb605ac2283fe99698
#
_cell.length_a   1.000
_cell.length_b   1.000
_cell.length_c   1.000
_cell.angle_alpha   90.00
_cell.angle_beta   90.00
_cell.angle_gamma   90.00
#
_symmetry.space_group_name_H-M   'P 1'
#
loop_
_entity.id
_entity.type
_entity.pdbx_description
1 polymer ?
#
loop_
_entity_poly.entity_id
_entity_poly.type
_entity_poly.pdbx_seq_one_letter_code
_entity_poly.pdbx_strand_id
1 'polypeptide(L)'
;MRRSSLICVLALVALVPPGCKRLRGPDTQPLDQAGIWYEKVQELKGLEVSESEIAEIVRLKQAGVSDATCVDLVSQARVQKRPFADAGAVLDLFKAGVAEPTILQLGQMKQLPGWAGEAVAIRLTGLSDKVLLAVARRRATGQRVLSGPVIAKLRNVELTEAQILDHVNRGTTDAQAEQIVAAKRRAAGSTAFVRIHGRKPH
;
A
#
# COMPACT_ATOMS: atom_id res chain seq x y z
N MET A 1 65.78 -7.29 67.20
CA MET A 1 64.56 -7.94 66.68
C MET A 1 63.48 -6.88 66.56
N ARG A 2 63.27 -6.32 65.40
CA ARG A 2 62.18 -5.35 65.07
C ARG A 2 61.24 -5.97 64.13
N ARG A 3 59.99 -6.18 64.50
CA ARG A 3 58.88 -6.67 63.68
C ARG A 3 58.23 -5.46 63.02
N SER A 4 58.32 -5.39 61.66
CA SER A 4 57.61 -4.37 60.88
C SER A 4 56.25 -4.97 60.48
N SER A 5 55.16 -4.38 60.94
CA SER A 5 53.78 -4.70 60.55
C SER A 5 53.47 -3.97 59.23
N LEU A 6 53.26 -4.72 58.22
CA LEU A 6 52.76 -4.22 56.88
C LEU A 6 51.25 -4.13 56.96
N ILE A 7 50.70 -2.91 56.92
CA ILE A 7 49.26 -2.66 56.84
C ILE A 7 48.89 -2.67 55.31
N CYS A 8 48.20 -3.74 54.93
CA CYS A 8 47.58 -3.78 53.62
C CYS A 8 46.27 -2.97 53.64
N VAL A 9 46.32 -1.80 52.99
CA VAL A 9 45.09 -1.02 52.72
C VAL A 9 44.45 -1.61 51.47
N LEU A 10 43.36 -2.38 51.64
CA LEU A 10 42.52 -2.83 50.56
C LEU A 10 41.64 -1.66 50.11
N ALA A 11 41.98 -1.06 48.94
CA ALA A 11 41.13 -0.10 48.27
C ALA A 11 39.96 -0.86 47.60
N LEU A 12 38.77 -0.76 48.19
CA LEU A 12 37.52 -1.24 47.63
C LEU A 12 37.14 -0.28 46.49
N VAL A 13 37.50 -0.63 45.23
CA VAL A 13 36.98 0.04 44.08
C VAL A 13 35.54 -0.39 43.87
N ALA A 14 34.59 0.46 44.23
CA ALA A 14 33.18 0.28 43.96
C ALA A 14 32.98 0.30 42.44
N LEU A 15 32.84 -0.86 41.80
CA LEU A 15 32.33 -0.96 40.45
C LEU A 15 30.89 -0.46 40.44
N VAL A 16 30.70 0.80 40.07
CA VAL A 16 29.38 1.33 39.69
C VAL A 16 29.01 0.64 38.37
N PRO A 17 27.95 -0.17 38.33
CA PRO A 17 27.51 -0.76 37.08
C PRO A 17 27.15 0.39 36.10
N PRO A 18 27.60 0.33 34.82
CA PRO A 18 27.18 1.31 33.84
C PRO A 18 25.66 1.30 33.81
N GLY A 19 25.07 2.48 34.09
CA GLY A 19 23.63 2.65 34.23
C GLY A 19 22.92 1.94 33.10
N CYS A 20 22.02 1.04 33.47
CA CYS A 20 21.04 0.47 32.53
C CYS A 20 20.37 1.66 31.84
N LYS A 21 20.78 1.96 30.61
CA LYS A 21 19.95 2.75 29.69
C LYS A 21 18.66 1.94 29.59
N ARG A 22 17.66 2.30 30.42
CA ARG A 22 16.29 1.85 30.16
C ARG A 22 16.08 2.17 28.70
N LEU A 23 15.94 1.14 27.88
CA LEU A 23 15.48 1.25 26.51
C LEU A 23 14.12 1.92 26.62
N ARG A 24 14.13 3.24 26.54
CA ARG A 24 12.90 4.03 26.45
C ARG A 24 12.30 3.60 25.13
N GLY A 25 11.11 3.04 25.18
CA GLY A 25 10.36 2.74 23.94
C GLY A 25 10.27 4.01 23.09
N PRO A 26 9.94 3.88 21.82
CA PRO A 26 9.85 5.02 20.93
C PRO A 26 8.88 6.07 21.48
N ASP A 27 9.17 7.33 21.21
CA ASP A 27 8.30 8.43 21.60
C ASP A 27 7.01 8.38 20.76
N THR A 28 5.88 8.18 21.41
CA THR A 28 4.56 8.12 20.75
C THR A 28 3.82 9.45 20.80
N GLN A 29 4.40 10.50 21.37
CA GLN A 29 3.77 11.83 21.41
C GLN A 29 3.34 12.33 20.01
N PRO A 30 4.08 12.08 18.92
CA PRO A 30 3.63 12.47 17.58
C PRO A 30 2.31 11.83 17.15
N LEU A 31 1.99 10.61 17.60
CA LEU A 31 0.70 9.94 17.31
C LEU A 31 -0.46 10.67 18.00
N ASP A 32 -0.28 11.05 19.28
CA ASP A 32 -1.27 11.81 20.03
C ASP A 32 -1.48 13.20 19.40
N GLN A 33 -0.40 13.88 19.01
CA GLN A 33 -0.45 15.17 18.33
C GLN A 33 -1.12 15.09 16.94
N ALA A 34 -1.01 13.99 16.25
CA ALA A 34 -1.71 13.76 14.99
C ALA A 34 -3.21 13.47 15.19
N GLY A 35 -3.69 13.34 16.43
CA GLY A 35 -5.08 13.08 16.75
C GLY A 35 -5.49 11.62 16.58
N ILE A 36 -4.56 10.69 16.77
CA ILE A 36 -4.88 9.27 16.85
C ILE A 36 -5.48 8.97 18.23
N TRP A 37 -6.56 8.22 18.25
CA TRP A 37 -7.25 7.89 19.49
C TRP A 37 -6.37 7.09 20.43
N TYR A 38 -6.47 7.37 21.72
CA TYR A 38 -5.65 6.77 22.77
C TYR A 38 -5.58 5.23 22.70
N GLU A 39 -6.73 4.56 22.52
CA GLU A 39 -6.78 3.10 22.39
C GLU A 39 -5.93 2.61 21.21
N LYS A 40 -5.95 3.32 20.09
CA LYS A 40 -5.17 2.97 18.90
C LYS A 40 -3.68 3.24 19.08
N VAL A 41 -3.32 4.25 19.86
CA VAL A 41 -1.93 4.48 20.27
C VAL A 41 -1.45 3.32 21.16
N GLN A 42 -2.28 2.79 22.07
CA GLN A 42 -1.91 1.62 22.87
C GLN A 42 -1.76 0.35 22.04
N GLU A 43 -2.64 0.13 21.05
CA GLU A 43 -2.50 -0.97 20.09
C GLU A 43 -1.17 -0.87 19.32
N LEU A 44 -0.82 0.32 18.80
CA LEU A 44 0.45 0.57 18.10
C LEU A 44 1.66 0.33 19.01
N LYS A 45 1.61 0.74 20.30
CA LYS A 45 2.64 0.40 21.28
C LYS A 45 2.79 -1.10 21.46
N GLY A 46 1.68 -1.82 21.53
CA GLY A 46 1.69 -3.29 21.60
C GLY A 46 2.29 -3.96 20.36
N LEU A 47 2.25 -3.30 19.21
CA LEU A 47 2.90 -3.74 17.98
C LEU A 47 4.39 -3.34 17.88
N GLU A 48 4.94 -2.70 18.93
CA GLU A 48 6.34 -2.29 19.02
C GLU A 48 6.79 -1.43 17.81
N VAL A 49 5.98 -0.42 17.46
CA VAL A 49 6.30 0.47 16.34
C VAL A 49 7.59 1.25 16.58
N SER A 50 8.42 1.39 15.54
CA SER A 50 9.64 2.19 15.57
C SER A 50 9.34 3.68 15.31
N GLU A 51 10.30 4.55 15.57
CA GLU A 51 10.18 5.99 15.27
C GLU A 51 9.90 6.26 13.78
N SER A 52 10.51 5.49 12.87
CA SER A 52 10.25 5.62 11.43
C SER A 52 8.82 5.21 11.07
N GLU A 53 8.28 4.17 11.69
CA GLU A 53 6.90 3.74 11.48
C GLU A 53 5.91 4.77 12.05
N ILE A 54 6.22 5.37 13.20
CA ILE A 54 5.42 6.46 13.78
C ILE A 54 5.32 7.62 12.78
N ALA A 55 6.43 8.02 12.16
CA ALA A 55 6.42 9.07 11.15
C ALA A 55 5.53 8.72 9.94
N GLU A 56 5.58 7.46 9.46
CA GLU A 56 4.74 6.98 8.37
C GLU A 56 3.25 6.99 8.77
N ILE A 57 2.91 6.55 9.98
CA ILE A 57 1.53 6.54 10.51
C ILE A 57 1.00 7.97 10.63
N VAL A 58 1.79 8.91 11.14
CA VAL A 58 1.43 10.32 11.24
C VAL A 58 1.10 10.89 9.85
N ARG A 59 1.89 10.58 8.83
CA ARG A 59 1.63 10.99 7.44
C ARG A 59 0.28 10.45 6.92
N LEU A 60 -0.05 9.19 7.20
CA LEU A 60 -1.33 8.60 6.84
C LEU A 60 -2.48 9.33 7.53
N LYS A 61 -2.37 9.54 8.83
CA LYS A 61 -3.40 10.23 9.61
C LYS A 61 -3.64 11.66 9.13
N GLN A 62 -2.59 12.41 8.85
CA GLN A 62 -2.67 13.79 8.32
C GLN A 62 -3.34 13.83 6.94
N ALA A 63 -3.27 12.77 6.16
CA ALA A 63 -3.96 12.65 4.88
C ALA A 63 -5.44 12.22 5.02
N GLY A 64 -5.91 11.91 6.24
CA GLY A 64 -7.29 11.52 6.51
C GLY A 64 -7.55 10.02 6.55
N VAL A 65 -6.50 9.17 6.50
CA VAL A 65 -6.67 7.73 6.70
C VAL A 65 -7.12 7.45 8.13
N SER A 66 -8.05 6.52 8.32
CA SER A 66 -8.60 6.20 9.62
C SER A 66 -7.58 5.55 10.56
N ASP A 67 -7.74 5.76 11.87
CA ASP A 67 -6.87 5.18 12.89
C ASP A 67 -6.89 3.64 12.84
N ALA A 68 -8.05 3.05 12.59
CA ALA A 68 -8.20 1.61 12.44
C ALA A 68 -7.36 1.08 11.28
N THR A 69 -7.43 1.72 10.12
CA THR A 69 -6.62 1.35 8.95
C THR A 69 -5.12 1.49 9.22
N CYS A 70 -4.69 2.54 9.94
CA CYS A 70 -3.29 2.70 10.32
C CYS A 70 -2.79 1.53 11.17
N VAL A 71 -3.56 1.12 12.19
CA VAL A 71 -3.23 -0.04 13.05
C VAL A 71 -3.21 -1.34 12.25
N ASP A 72 -4.23 -1.57 11.42
CA ASP A 72 -4.34 -2.78 10.60
C ASP A 72 -3.18 -2.93 9.63
N LEU A 73 -2.72 -1.85 9.00
CA LEU A 73 -1.56 -1.86 8.10
C LEU A 73 -0.27 -2.24 8.82
N VAL A 74 -0.05 -1.69 10.01
CA VAL A 74 1.10 -2.04 10.86
C VAL A 74 1.01 -3.50 11.28
N SER A 75 -0.17 -3.96 11.73
CA SER A 75 -0.40 -5.34 12.12
C SER A 75 -0.11 -6.32 10.98
N GLN A 76 -0.57 -6.00 9.76
CA GLN A 76 -0.26 -6.79 8.57
C GLN A 76 1.25 -6.85 8.28
N ALA A 77 1.97 -5.74 8.46
CA ALA A 77 3.43 -5.71 8.31
C ALA A 77 4.11 -6.64 9.33
N ARG A 78 3.63 -6.68 10.59
CA ARG A 78 4.12 -7.63 11.61
C ARG A 78 3.87 -9.08 11.24
N VAL A 79 2.67 -9.42 10.76
CA VAL A 79 2.36 -10.77 10.25
C VAL A 79 3.32 -11.15 9.11
N GLN A 80 3.69 -10.18 8.27
CA GLN A 80 4.64 -10.36 7.18
C GLN A 80 6.12 -10.32 7.63
N LYS A 81 6.39 -10.18 8.94
CA LYS A 81 7.73 -10.12 9.56
C LYS A 81 8.59 -8.99 8.98
N ARG A 82 8.00 -7.84 8.71
CA ARG A 82 8.69 -6.65 8.21
C ARG A 82 8.21 -5.38 8.91
N PRO A 83 9.00 -4.30 8.90
CA PRO A 83 8.52 -2.99 9.33
C PRO A 83 7.46 -2.46 8.36
N PHE A 84 6.59 -1.57 8.86
CA PHE A 84 5.67 -0.83 8.02
C PHE A 84 6.41 0.34 7.34
N ALA A 85 6.47 0.32 6.01
CA ALA A 85 7.13 1.34 5.19
C ALA A 85 6.34 1.68 3.91
N ASP A 86 5.05 1.33 3.88
CA ASP A 86 4.23 1.40 2.68
C ASP A 86 3.36 2.67 2.62
N ALA A 87 3.55 3.64 3.53
CA ALA A 87 2.66 4.81 3.62
C ALA A 87 2.59 5.60 2.31
N GLY A 88 3.67 5.71 1.55
CA GLY A 88 3.65 6.34 0.24
C GLY A 88 2.65 5.68 -0.71
N ALA A 89 2.73 4.36 -0.84
CA ALA A 89 1.82 3.56 -1.68
C ALA A 89 0.36 3.66 -1.21
N VAL A 90 0.14 3.62 0.11
CA VAL A 90 -1.19 3.79 0.72
C VAL A 90 -1.76 5.17 0.39
N LEU A 91 -0.96 6.23 0.53
CA LEU A 91 -1.37 7.60 0.24
C LEU A 91 -1.74 7.81 -1.23
N ASP A 92 -0.97 7.23 -2.14
CA ASP A 92 -1.24 7.32 -3.58
C ASP A 92 -2.58 6.66 -3.92
N LEU A 93 -2.84 5.46 -3.37
CA LEU A 93 -4.12 4.75 -3.54
C LEU A 93 -5.27 5.53 -2.91
N PHE A 94 -5.10 6.02 -1.68
CA PHE A 94 -6.13 6.78 -0.96
C PHE A 94 -6.50 8.06 -1.72
N LYS A 95 -5.52 8.83 -2.19
CA LYS A 95 -5.72 10.03 -3.01
C LYS A 95 -6.39 9.74 -4.35
N ALA A 96 -6.15 8.56 -4.93
CA ALA A 96 -6.84 8.10 -6.14
C ALA A 96 -8.30 7.68 -5.87
N GLY A 97 -8.76 7.71 -4.61
CA GLY A 97 -10.11 7.36 -4.22
C GLY A 97 -10.34 5.85 -4.08
N VAL A 98 -9.28 5.07 -3.82
CA VAL A 98 -9.41 3.65 -3.44
C VAL A 98 -9.87 3.58 -1.99
N ALA A 99 -10.90 2.76 -1.71
CA ALA A 99 -11.45 2.63 -0.39
C ALA A 99 -10.46 1.94 0.58
N GLU A 100 -10.43 2.39 1.85
CA GLU A 100 -9.53 1.82 2.86
C GLU A 100 -9.64 0.29 2.99
N PRO A 101 -10.84 -0.35 2.98
CA PRO A 101 -10.93 -1.80 3.00
C PRO A 101 -10.23 -2.47 1.81
N THR A 102 -10.22 -1.83 0.65
CA THR A 102 -9.50 -2.32 -0.54
C THR A 102 -8.00 -2.20 -0.35
N ILE A 103 -7.52 -1.08 0.19
CA ILE A 103 -6.10 -0.87 0.51
C ILE A 103 -5.63 -1.95 1.49
N LEU A 104 -6.41 -2.25 2.53
CA LEU A 104 -6.11 -3.33 3.49
C LEU A 104 -6.03 -4.70 2.81
N GLN A 105 -6.95 -5.02 1.89
CA GLN A 105 -6.88 -6.27 1.14
C GLN A 105 -5.64 -6.34 0.24
N LEU A 106 -5.23 -5.23 -0.39
CA LEU A 106 -3.98 -5.16 -1.16
C LEU A 106 -2.76 -5.40 -0.26
N GLY A 107 -2.76 -4.86 0.95
CA GLY A 107 -1.73 -5.10 1.97
C GLY A 107 -1.63 -6.58 2.36
N GLN A 108 -2.76 -7.22 2.66
CA GLN A 108 -2.84 -8.66 2.97
C GLN A 108 -2.29 -9.52 1.85
N MET A 109 -2.55 -9.17 0.60
CA MET A 109 -2.04 -9.85 -0.59
C MET A 109 -0.58 -9.48 -0.92
N LYS A 110 0.09 -8.65 -0.13
CA LYS A 110 1.46 -8.17 -0.33
C LYS A 110 1.66 -7.41 -1.65
N GLN A 111 0.62 -6.70 -2.11
CA GLN A 111 0.66 -5.98 -3.38
C GLN A 111 0.98 -4.48 -3.21
N LEU A 112 0.98 -3.94 -1.97
CA LEU A 112 1.11 -2.50 -1.75
C LEU A 112 2.39 -1.89 -2.34
N PRO A 113 3.63 -2.33 -2.00
CA PRO A 113 4.80 -1.58 -2.43
C PRO A 113 5.10 -1.72 -3.94
N GLY A 114 4.81 -2.87 -4.53
CA GLY A 114 5.25 -3.16 -5.89
C GLY A 114 4.22 -2.89 -6.98
N TRP A 115 2.96 -2.62 -6.63
CA TRP A 115 1.87 -2.52 -7.61
C TRP A 115 1.00 -1.25 -7.44
N ALA A 116 1.23 -0.44 -6.42
CA ALA A 116 0.40 0.73 -6.14
C ALA A 116 0.27 1.68 -7.34
N GLY A 117 1.36 1.94 -8.08
CA GLY A 117 1.33 2.82 -9.24
C GLY A 117 0.40 2.31 -10.36
N GLU A 118 0.41 1.01 -10.67
CA GLU A 118 -0.53 0.42 -11.64
C GLU A 118 -1.96 0.46 -11.13
N ALA A 119 -2.18 0.18 -9.84
CA ALA A 119 -3.50 0.23 -9.22
C ALA A 119 -4.09 1.65 -9.29
N VAL A 120 -3.28 2.67 -9.00
CA VAL A 120 -3.66 4.08 -9.18
C VAL A 120 -4.04 4.36 -10.63
N ALA A 121 -3.22 3.94 -11.60
CA ALA A 121 -3.51 4.14 -13.02
C ALA A 121 -4.86 3.50 -13.42
N ILE A 122 -5.15 2.29 -12.96
CA ILE A 122 -6.44 1.62 -13.17
C ILE A 122 -7.57 2.44 -12.53
N ARG A 123 -7.41 2.86 -11.30
CA ARG A 123 -8.45 3.61 -10.57
C ARG A 123 -8.79 4.95 -11.24
N LEU A 124 -7.79 5.65 -11.75
CA LEU A 124 -7.97 6.93 -12.46
C LEU A 124 -8.75 6.80 -13.79
N THR A 125 -8.91 5.59 -14.34
CA THR A 125 -9.81 5.36 -15.49
C THR A 125 -11.29 5.30 -15.12
N GLY A 126 -11.63 5.47 -13.84
CA GLY A 126 -13.00 5.40 -13.32
C GLY A 126 -13.51 3.98 -13.07
N LEU A 127 -12.61 2.97 -13.13
CA LEU A 127 -12.96 1.59 -12.76
C LEU A 127 -13.05 1.46 -11.23
N SER A 128 -13.94 0.56 -10.78
CA SER A 128 -14.14 0.35 -9.34
C SER A 128 -13.04 -0.49 -8.70
N ASP A 129 -13.02 -0.48 -7.37
CA ASP A 129 -12.12 -1.30 -6.57
C ASP A 129 -12.25 -2.81 -6.84
N LYS A 130 -13.39 -3.27 -7.38
CA LYS A 130 -13.59 -4.67 -7.78
C LYS A 130 -12.58 -5.11 -8.83
N VAL A 131 -12.27 -4.24 -9.80
CA VAL A 131 -11.26 -4.52 -10.83
C VAL A 131 -9.87 -4.60 -10.21
N LEU A 132 -9.53 -3.67 -9.31
CA LEU A 132 -8.25 -3.68 -8.58
C LEU A 132 -8.06 -5.00 -7.83
N LEU A 133 -9.08 -5.41 -7.07
CA LEU A 133 -9.02 -6.64 -6.28
C LEU A 133 -8.94 -7.89 -7.16
N ALA A 134 -9.65 -7.92 -8.31
CA ALA A 134 -9.56 -9.04 -9.24
C ALA A 134 -8.14 -9.20 -9.81
N VAL A 135 -7.52 -8.10 -10.25
CA VAL A 135 -6.14 -8.10 -10.74
C VAL A 135 -5.16 -8.50 -9.63
N ALA A 136 -5.30 -7.90 -8.43
CA ALA A 136 -4.41 -8.17 -7.31
C ALA A 136 -4.44 -9.63 -6.86
N ARG A 137 -5.64 -10.26 -6.79
CA ARG A 137 -5.79 -11.68 -6.45
C ARG A 137 -5.07 -12.59 -7.43
N ARG A 138 -5.20 -12.33 -8.72
CA ARG A 138 -4.49 -13.12 -9.75
C ARG A 138 -2.98 -12.94 -9.67
N ARG A 139 -2.50 -11.70 -9.42
CA ARG A 139 -1.07 -11.44 -9.19
C ARG A 139 -0.55 -12.21 -7.98
N ALA A 140 -1.29 -12.16 -6.87
CA ALA A 140 -0.91 -12.84 -5.63
C ALA A 140 -0.79 -14.37 -5.79
N THR A 141 -1.54 -14.94 -6.73
CA THR A 141 -1.49 -16.39 -7.07
C THR A 141 -0.53 -16.73 -8.22
N GLY A 142 0.26 -15.75 -8.70
CA GLY A 142 1.18 -15.94 -9.83
C GLY A 142 0.50 -16.19 -11.18
N GLN A 143 -0.80 -15.91 -11.27
CA GLN A 143 -1.54 -16.06 -12.53
C GLN A 143 -1.27 -14.89 -13.46
N ARG A 144 -1.47 -15.13 -14.77
CA ARG A 144 -1.40 -14.05 -15.77
C ARG A 144 -2.47 -13.00 -15.50
N VAL A 145 -2.07 -11.74 -15.62
CA VAL A 145 -2.94 -10.57 -15.43
C VAL A 145 -2.73 -9.58 -16.55
N LEU A 146 -3.77 -8.79 -16.83
CA LEU A 146 -3.64 -7.60 -17.65
C LEU A 146 -2.86 -6.53 -16.90
N SER A 147 -1.95 -5.86 -17.59
CA SER A 147 -1.24 -4.71 -17.03
C SER A 147 -2.17 -3.48 -16.90
N GLY A 148 -1.87 -2.61 -15.96
CA GLY A 148 -2.63 -1.37 -15.75
C GLY A 148 -2.80 -0.53 -17.01
N PRO A 149 -1.75 -0.28 -17.81
CA PRO A 149 -1.86 0.45 -19.08
C PRO A 149 -2.80 -0.21 -20.09
N VAL A 150 -2.82 -1.55 -20.17
CA VAL A 150 -3.72 -2.27 -21.09
C VAL A 150 -5.17 -2.20 -20.61
N ILE A 151 -5.41 -2.32 -19.32
CA ILE A 151 -6.75 -2.11 -18.73
C ILE A 151 -7.27 -0.70 -19.04
N ALA A 152 -6.42 0.32 -18.93
CA ALA A 152 -6.77 1.68 -19.30
C ALA A 152 -7.14 1.80 -20.79
N LYS A 153 -6.41 1.15 -21.70
CA LYS A 153 -6.73 1.12 -23.12
C LYS A 153 -8.07 0.45 -23.41
N LEU A 154 -8.39 -0.67 -22.74
CA LEU A 154 -9.69 -1.33 -22.86
C LEU A 154 -10.82 -0.39 -22.42
N ARG A 155 -10.63 0.34 -21.33
CA ARG A 155 -11.61 1.34 -20.87
C ARG A 155 -11.79 2.48 -21.88
N ASN A 156 -10.70 2.97 -22.47
CA ASN A 156 -10.72 4.05 -23.46
C ASN A 156 -11.41 3.66 -24.79
N VAL A 157 -11.57 2.38 -25.10
CA VAL A 157 -12.36 1.90 -26.22
C VAL A 157 -13.76 1.45 -25.79
N GLU A 158 -14.23 2.03 -24.68
CA GLU A 158 -15.60 1.92 -24.17
C GLU A 158 -16.02 0.51 -23.73
N LEU A 159 -15.06 -0.38 -23.36
CA LEU A 159 -15.45 -1.60 -22.69
C LEU A 159 -16.06 -1.27 -21.31
N THR A 160 -17.16 -1.93 -21.00
CA THR A 160 -17.78 -1.82 -19.69
C THR A 160 -16.89 -2.47 -18.61
N GLU A 161 -17.07 -2.07 -17.36
CA GLU A 161 -16.36 -2.67 -16.24
C GLU A 161 -16.57 -4.19 -16.17
N ALA A 162 -17.80 -4.66 -16.43
CA ALA A 162 -18.12 -6.09 -16.45
C ALA A 162 -17.32 -6.84 -17.54
N GLN A 163 -17.16 -6.26 -18.72
CA GLN A 163 -16.34 -6.85 -19.79
C GLN A 163 -14.86 -6.89 -19.41
N ILE A 164 -14.35 -5.80 -18.80
CA ILE A 164 -12.96 -5.75 -18.33
C ILE A 164 -12.72 -6.80 -17.25
N LEU A 165 -13.63 -6.93 -16.27
CA LEU A 165 -13.56 -7.97 -15.22
C LEU A 165 -13.58 -9.38 -15.83
N ASP A 166 -14.40 -9.63 -16.84
CA ASP A 166 -14.45 -10.91 -17.54
C ASP A 166 -13.08 -11.23 -18.19
N HIS A 167 -12.46 -10.26 -18.88
CA HIS A 167 -11.12 -10.42 -19.44
C HIS A 167 -10.06 -10.68 -18.35
N VAL A 168 -10.10 -9.96 -17.23
CA VAL A 168 -9.22 -10.20 -16.09
C VAL A 168 -9.41 -11.61 -15.57
N ASN A 169 -10.65 -12.04 -15.32
CA ASN A 169 -10.96 -13.34 -14.74
C ASN A 169 -10.60 -14.51 -15.66
N ARG A 170 -10.74 -14.37 -16.97
CA ARG A 170 -10.31 -15.38 -17.95
C ARG A 170 -8.79 -15.45 -18.13
N GLY A 171 -8.02 -14.50 -17.59
CA GLY A 171 -6.58 -14.44 -17.79
C GLY A 171 -6.17 -14.04 -19.19
N THR A 172 -6.97 -13.19 -19.83
CA THR A 172 -6.61 -12.56 -21.12
C THR A 172 -5.21 -11.96 -21.03
N THR A 173 -4.39 -12.18 -22.04
CA THR A 173 -3.05 -11.60 -22.10
C THR A 173 -3.08 -10.17 -22.65
N ASP A 174 -2.05 -9.39 -22.35
CA ASP A 174 -1.92 -8.03 -22.89
C ASP A 174 -1.98 -8.02 -24.43
N ALA A 175 -1.35 -9.00 -25.09
CA ALA A 175 -1.40 -9.12 -26.55
C ALA A 175 -2.83 -9.36 -27.09
N GLN A 176 -3.61 -10.22 -26.44
CA GLN A 176 -5.01 -10.44 -26.78
C GLN A 176 -5.87 -9.19 -26.54
N ALA A 177 -5.64 -8.52 -25.44
CA ALA A 177 -6.34 -7.28 -25.13
C ALA A 177 -6.02 -6.16 -26.13
N GLU A 178 -4.77 -6.03 -26.56
CA GLU A 178 -4.38 -5.08 -27.62
C GLU A 178 -5.08 -5.37 -28.97
N GLN A 179 -5.27 -6.65 -29.30
CA GLN A 179 -6.07 -7.04 -30.49
C GLN A 179 -7.52 -6.57 -30.36
N ILE A 180 -8.12 -6.69 -29.18
CA ILE A 180 -9.48 -6.21 -28.92
C ILE A 180 -9.54 -4.69 -29.07
N VAL A 181 -8.58 -3.96 -28.50
CA VAL A 181 -8.47 -2.51 -28.62
C VAL A 181 -8.37 -2.11 -30.11
N ALA A 182 -7.51 -2.78 -30.88
CA ALA A 182 -7.32 -2.51 -32.29
C ALA A 182 -8.59 -2.79 -33.12
N ALA A 183 -9.31 -3.88 -32.83
CA ALA A 183 -10.57 -4.22 -33.49
C ALA A 183 -11.66 -3.16 -33.20
N LYS A 184 -11.81 -2.74 -31.95
CA LYS A 184 -12.77 -1.70 -31.55
C LYS A 184 -12.46 -0.36 -32.18
N ARG A 185 -11.21 0.06 -32.27
CA ARG A 185 -10.82 1.31 -32.95
C ARG A 185 -11.12 1.29 -34.44
N ARG A 186 -10.88 0.16 -35.15
CA ARG A 186 -11.21 0.00 -36.56
C ARG A 186 -12.72 0.10 -36.79
N ALA A 187 -13.53 -0.55 -35.95
CA ALA A 187 -14.98 -0.48 -36.04
C ALA A 187 -15.51 0.95 -35.85
N ALA A 188 -14.98 1.69 -34.85
CA ALA A 188 -15.35 3.08 -34.62
C ALA A 188 -14.96 4.01 -35.79
N GLY A 189 -13.80 3.82 -36.41
CA GLY A 189 -13.36 4.58 -37.60
C GLY A 189 -14.23 4.31 -38.83
N SER A 190 -14.64 3.06 -39.01
CA SER A 190 -15.54 2.69 -40.13
C SER A 190 -16.92 3.33 -39.99
N THR A 191 -17.47 3.39 -38.77
CA THR A 191 -18.79 4.00 -38.51
C THR A 191 -18.80 5.52 -38.74
N ALA A 192 -17.68 6.19 -38.39
CA ALA A 192 -17.51 7.62 -38.64
C ALA A 192 -17.47 7.95 -40.13
N PHE A 193 -16.81 7.12 -40.95
CA PHE A 193 -16.72 7.31 -42.41
C PHE A 193 -18.08 7.20 -43.09
N VAL A 194 -18.91 6.23 -42.69
CA VAL A 194 -20.27 6.03 -43.24
C VAL A 194 -21.19 7.22 -42.92
N ARG A 195 -21.07 7.84 -41.75
CA ARG A 195 -21.87 9.03 -41.37
C ARG A 195 -21.54 10.27 -42.19
N ILE A 196 -20.30 10.45 -42.62
CA ILE A 196 -19.87 11.63 -43.36
C ILE A 196 -20.33 11.54 -44.83
N HIS A 197 -20.34 10.34 -45.42
CA HIS A 197 -20.67 10.12 -46.84
C HIS A 197 -22.14 9.76 -47.09
N GLY A 198 -22.94 9.50 -46.05
CA GLY A 198 -24.36 9.14 -46.16
C GLY A 198 -25.34 10.31 -46.25
N ARG A 199 -24.90 11.59 -46.17
CA ARG A 199 -25.77 12.74 -46.46
C ARG A 199 -25.87 12.93 -47.97
N LYS A 200 -26.91 12.35 -48.59
CA LYS A 200 -27.33 12.76 -49.92
C LYS A 200 -27.77 14.23 -49.88
N PRO A 201 -27.28 15.10 -50.77
CA PRO A 201 -27.89 16.42 -50.95
C PRO A 201 -29.29 16.22 -51.59
N HIS A 202 -30.28 16.81 -50.96
CA HIS A 202 -31.59 17.07 -51.55
C HIS A 202 -31.55 18.36 -52.35
#